data_01bff85e21d259dd0f0121eab3f09947
#
_entry.id   01bff85e21d259dd0f0121eab3f09947
#
_cell.length_a   1.000
_cell.length_b   1.000
_cell.length_c   1.000
_cell.angle_alpha   90.00
_cell.angle_beta   90.00
_cell.angle_gamma   90.00
#
_symmetry.space_group_name_H-M   'P 1'
#
loop_
_entity.id
_entity.type
_entity.pdbx_description
1 polymer ?
#
loop_
_entity_poly.entity_id
_entity_poly.type
_entity_poly.pdbx_seq_one_letter_code
_entity_poly.pdbx_strand_id
1 'polypeptide(L)'
;MHHSNGRGGQIGSAFQGNTASKPPLGTINVIFATPGKTGSCPSRIMSVSCYSDDESNLVPKRIKMNVPLVLSFSVADKQGTIQPHDDALVVTLRIGGYDVKRVMVDQGSTTEIMYPDLFKGLGFKPEDLTTYSSPLVSFEGKTVVPKGQIRLPMQTGSDVVEVDFIVVDAFSPYTAIMCRPWLHSLGAVSSTLHQKVKYPSGGQVLEIVGSQSMARQCLIAAIQHKLENGISAAKENDL
;
A
#
# COMPACT_ATOMS: atom_id res chain seq x y z
N MET A 1 62.78 -6.82 -56.89
CA MET A 1 61.86 -6.24 -57.92
C MET A 1 60.47 -6.15 -57.32
N HIS A 2 59.89 -4.96 -57.36
CA HIS A 2 58.51 -4.50 -57.19
C HIS A 2 57.91 -4.61 -55.76
N HIS A 3 57.80 -3.54 -55.04
CA HIS A 3 56.77 -2.46 -55.05
C HIS A 3 55.34 -3.07 -54.91
N SER A 4 54.48 -2.66 -54.00
CA SER A 4 54.12 -1.30 -53.59
C SER A 4 53.03 -1.37 -52.47
N ASN A 5 53.01 -0.37 -51.63
CA ASN A 5 51.88 0.46 -51.19
C ASN A 5 50.56 -0.23 -50.82
N GLY A 6 49.92 -0.02 -49.68
CA GLY A 6 49.77 1.22 -49.01
C GLY A 6 48.33 1.39 -48.59
N ARG A 7 48.02 2.16 -47.56
CA ARG A 7 46.70 2.66 -47.03
C ARG A 7 46.03 1.73 -46.06
N GLY A 8 45.96 1.97 -44.79
CA GLY A 8 45.45 3.19 -44.18
C GLY A 8 43.93 3.19 -44.26
N GLY A 9 43.25 2.47 -43.35
CA GLY A 9 41.78 2.49 -43.21
C GLY A 9 41.42 2.87 -41.77
N GLN A 10 40.93 4.07 -41.61
CA GLN A 10 40.38 4.65 -40.40
C GLN A 10 39.25 3.78 -39.89
N ILE A 11 39.28 3.50 -38.61
CA ILE A 11 38.14 2.93 -37.86
C ILE A 11 37.15 4.07 -37.63
N GLY A 12 36.04 3.98 -38.34
CA GLY A 12 34.92 4.90 -38.22
C GLY A 12 34.10 4.63 -36.99
N SER A 13 33.94 5.67 -36.24
CA SER A 13 32.82 6.20 -35.49
C SER A 13 31.80 5.24 -34.88
N ALA A 14 31.78 5.38 -33.57
CA ALA A 14 30.71 5.00 -32.66
C ALA A 14 29.31 5.28 -33.22
N PHE A 15 28.47 4.24 -33.23
CA PHE A 15 27.03 4.37 -33.29
C PHE A 15 26.54 4.92 -31.96
N GLN A 16 26.32 6.20 -31.86
CA GLN A 16 25.43 6.80 -30.89
C GLN A 16 23.98 6.52 -31.35
N GLY A 17 23.43 5.43 -30.90
CA GLY A 17 22.00 5.17 -31.00
C GLY A 17 21.23 6.10 -30.07
N ASN A 18 20.75 7.18 -30.64
CA ASN A 18 19.78 8.08 -30.01
C ASN A 18 18.44 7.31 -29.94
N THR A 19 18.18 6.59 -28.84
CA THR A 19 16.86 6.03 -28.53
C THR A 19 15.97 7.16 -28.05
N ALA A 20 15.55 8.03 -28.94
CA ALA A 20 14.42 8.92 -28.70
C ALA A 20 13.21 8.03 -28.49
N SER A 21 12.73 7.92 -27.26
CA SER A 21 11.50 7.21 -26.95
C SER A 21 10.37 7.82 -27.79
N LYS A 22 9.69 6.99 -28.58
CA LYS A 22 8.54 7.44 -29.34
C LYS A 22 7.50 8.05 -28.38
N PRO A 23 6.90 9.19 -28.72
CA PRO A 23 5.85 9.76 -27.89
C PRO A 23 4.68 8.77 -27.78
N PRO A 24 3.93 8.78 -26.66
CA PRO A 24 2.77 7.92 -26.49
C PRO A 24 1.74 8.18 -27.60
N LEU A 25 1.11 7.13 -28.09
CA LEU A 25 0.08 7.21 -29.16
C LEU A 25 -1.17 7.96 -28.72
N GLY A 26 -1.35 8.15 -27.40
CA GLY A 26 -2.47 8.86 -26.80
C GLY A 26 -2.63 8.49 -25.34
N THR A 27 -3.59 9.13 -24.68
CA THR A 27 -4.01 8.80 -23.31
C THR A 27 -5.40 8.21 -23.37
N ILE A 28 -5.60 7.02 -22.79
CA ILE A 28 -6.90 6.39 -22.67
C ILE A 28 -7.44 6.71 -21.27
N ASN A 29 -8.53 7.50 -21.22
CA ASN A 29 -9.26 7.76 -19.98
C ASN A 29 -10.44 6.80 -19.93
N VAL A 30 -10.37 5.77 -19.08
CA VAL A 30 -11.51 4.90 -18.81
C VAL A 30 -12.36 5.55 -17.73
N ILE A 31 -13.48 6.13 -18.11
CA ILE A 31 -14.50 6.61 -17.16
C ILE A 31 -15.46 5.46 -16.95
N PHE A 32 -15.47 4.87 -15.77
CA PHE A 32 -16.53 3.94 -15.38
C PHE A 32 -17.80 4.77 -15.15
N ALA A 33 -18.62 4.89 -16.18
CA ALA A 33 -19.95 5.45 -16.03
C ALA A 33 -20.80 4.45 -15.24
N THR A 34 -21.17 4.82 -14.03
CA THR A 34 -22.22 4.11 -13.29
C THR A 34 -23.52 4.31 -14.08
N PRO A 35 -24.24 3.25 -14.48
CA PRO A 35 -25.50 3.41 -15.15
C PRO A 35 -26.54 3.92 -14.15
N GLY A 36 -26.99 5.15 -14.35
CA GLY A 36 -28.22 5.69 -13.76
C GLY A 36 -28.06 6.66 -12.62
N LYS A 37 -28.04 7.94 -12.93
CA LYS A 37 -29.01 9.01 -12.64
C LYS A 37 -28.39 10.36 -12.94
N THR A 38 -28.96 11.05 -13.92
CA THR A 38 -28.82 12.48 -14.17
C THR A 38 -29.19 13.27 -12.92
N GLY A 39 -28.25 14.04 -12.41
CA GLY A 39 -28.48 14.93 -11.28
C GLY A 39 -27.20 15.63 -10.87
N SER A 40 -27.01 16.88 -11.40
CA SER A 40 -26.15 17.95 -10.89
C SER A 40 -24.78 17.59 -10.33
N CYS A 41 -23.75 17.81 -11.14
CA CYS A 41 -22.38 18.02 -10.71
C CYS A 41 -22.26 19.22 -9.76
N PRO A 42 -21.53 19.07 -8.65
CA PRO A 42 -20.65 20.12 -8.20
C PRO A 42 -19.23 19.77 -8.61
N SER A 43 -18.78 20.35 -9.71
CA SER A 43 -17.37 20.43 -10.05
C SER A 43 -16.64 21.25 -8.97
N ARG A 44 -16.10 20.57 -7.98
CA ARG A 44 -15.08 21.15 -7.13
C ARG A 44 -13.74 20.87 -7.76
N ILE A 45 -13.35 21.78 -8.64
CA ILE A 45 -11.99 21.90 -9.12
C ILE A 45 -11.13 22.14 -7.89
N MET A 46 -10.21 21.23 -7.60
CA MET A 46 -9.12 21.48 -6.67
C MET A 46 -8.20 22.50 -7.35
N SER A 47 -8.38 23.77 -6.99
CA SER A 47 -7.45 24.81 -7.35
C SER A 47 -6.14 24.59 -6.63
N VAL A 48 -5.09 24.31 -7.40
CA VAL A 48 -3.71 24.44 -6.95
C VAL A 48 -3.47 25.91 -6.69
N SER A 49 -3.33 26.33 -5.45
CA SER A 49 -2.90 27.69 -5.11
C SER A 49 -1.43 27.84 -5.49
N CYS A 50 -1.18 28.59 -6.56
CA CYS A 50 0.16 29.11 -6.82
C CYS A 50 0.47 30.14 -5.73
N TYR A 51 1.54 29.91 -4.99
CA TYR A 51 2.12 30.95 -4.14
C TYR A 51 2.70 32.01 -5.06
N SER A 52 2.15 33.22 -4.98
CA SER A 52 2.76 34.43 -5.52
C SER A 52 3.83 34.90 -4.53
N ASP A 53 5.06 35.02 -5.03
CA ASP A 53 6.16 35.66 -4.32
C ASP A 53 5.83 37.14 -4.13
N ASP A 54 5.55 37.53 -2.93
CA ASP A 54 5.51 38.93 -2.52
C ASP A 54 6.75 39.21 -1.66
N GLU A 55 7.74 39.87 -2.30
CA GLU A 55 8.91 40.39 -1.63
C GLU A 55 8.53 41.52 -0.68
N SER A 56 8.60 41.27 0.62
CA SER A 56 8.72 42.36 1.59
C SER A 56 9.76 42.02 2.64
N ASN A 57 10.83 42.82 2.59
CA ASN A 57 11.92 42.98 3.55
C ASN A 57 11.54 42.71 5.02
N LEU A 58 12.04 41.62 5.59
CA LEU A 58 12.16 41.48 7.03
C LEU A 58 13.48 40.79 7.39
N VAL A 59 14.20 41.46 8.29
CA VAL A 59 15.44 41.12 8.96
C VAL A 59 15.57 39.64 9.31
N PRO A 60 16.74 38.95 9.08
CA PRO A 60 16.84 37.52 9.30
C PRO A 60 16.92 37.20 10.80
N LYS A 61 15.80 36.84 11.41
CA LYS A 61 15.84 35.96 12.56
C LYS A 61 16.46 34.63 12.11
N ARG A 62 17.50 34.19 12.82
CA ARG A 62 18.10 32.87 12.64
C ARG A 62 17.01 31.80 12.61
N ILE A 63 16.58 31.44 11.41
CA ILE A 63 15.71 30.30 11.16
C ILE A 63 16.56 29.08 11.49
N LYS A 64 16.22 28.36 12.56
CA LYS A 64 16.63 26.97 12.71
C LYS A 64 16.18 26.29 11.41
N MET A 65 17.10 25.96 10.52
CA MET A 65 16.83 25.15 9.35
C MET A 65 16.32 23.81 9.87
N ASN A 66 15.00 23.67 9.88
CA ASN A 66 14.35 22.37 10.08
C ASN A 66 14.62 21.62 8.78
N VAL A 67 15.69 20.82 8.75
CA VAL A 67 15.96 19.96 7.59
C VAL A 67 14.74 19.07 7.43
N PRO A 68 13.99 19.16 6.32
CA PRO A 68 12.81 18.34 6.13
C PRO A 68 13.21 16.86 6.17
N LEU A 69 12.52 16.09 6.98
CA LEU A 69 12.75 14.66 7.10
C LEU A 69 12.34 13.96 5.79
N VAL A 70 13.31 13.40 5.08
CA VAL A 70 13.09 12.75 3.79
C VAL A 70 12.85 11.26 4.00
N LEU A 71 11.66 10.77 3.59
CA LEU A 71 11.38 9.35 3.49
C LEU A 71 11.86 8.83 2.14
N SER A 72 12.82 7.92 2.14
CA SER A 72 13.37 7.34 0.91
C SER A 72 13.63 5.85 1.06
N PHE A 73 13.67 5.13 -0.07
CA PHE A 73 14.08 3.74 -0.15
C PHE A 73 15.30 3.62 -1.05
N SER A 74 16.25 2.79 -0.65
CA SER A 74 17.50 2.55 -1.34
C SER A 74 17.78 1.06 -1.51
N VAL A 75 18.82 0.71 -2.24
CA VAL A 75 19.24 -0.71 -2.37
C VAL A 75 19.57 -1.33 -1.01
N ALA A 76 20.10 -0.54 -0.06
CA ALA A 76 20.39 -1.02 1.29
C ALA A 76 19.15 -1.45 2.06
N ASP A 77 17.98 -0.89 1.75
CA ASP A 77 16.71 -1.26 2.39
C ASP A 77 16.23 -2.66 2.00
N LYS A 78 16.78 -3.26 0.95
CA LYS A 78 16.52 -4.66 0.54
C LYS A 78 17.29 -5.68 1.38
N GLN A 79 18.20 -5.23 2.24
CA GLN A 79 18.95 -6.15 3.08
C GLN A 79 18.01 -6.96 3.96
N GLY A 80 18.20 -8.28 3.97
CA GLY A 80 17.33 -9.21 4.69
C GLY A 80 16.10 -9.68 3.90
N THR A 81 15.87 -9.19 2.67
CA THR A 81 14.83 -9.68 1.77
C THR A 81 15.40 -10.66 0.75
N ILE A 82 14.65 -11.72 0.47
CA ILE A 82 14.98 -12.68 -0.60
C ILE A 82 14.48 -12.06 -1.91
N GLN A 83 15.37 -11.89 -2.88
CA GLN A 83 15.07 -11.29 -4.18
C GLN A 83 15.34 -12.30 -5.32
N PRO A 84 14.60 -12.27 -6.44
CA PRO A 84 13.37 -11.50 -6.67
C PRO A 84 12.18 -12.10 -5.89
N HIS A 85 11.16 -11.28 -5.58
CA HIS A 85 9.95 -11.74 -4.91
C HIS A 85 8.73 -10.90 -5.30
N ASP A 86 7.54 -11.45 -5.07
CA ASP A 86 6.22 -10.83 -5.21
C ASP A 86 5.42 -10.91 -3.90
N ASP A 87 6.11 -11.16 -2.78
CA ASP A 87 5.49 -11.33 -1.48
C ASP A 87 4.72 -10.06 -1.05
N ALA A 88 3.52 -10.25 -0.51
CA ALA A 88 2.75 -9.17 0.11
C ALA A 88 3.50 -8.58 1.31
N LEU A 89 3.25 -7.31 1.63
CA LEU A 89 3.82 -6.69 2.81
C LEU A 89 2.99 -7.09 4.04
N VAL A 90 3.48 -8.08 4.77
CA VAL A 90 2.85 -8.64 5.96
C VAL A 90 3.70 -8.35 7.18
N VAL A 91 3.11 -7.69 8.16
CA VAL A 91 3.80 -7.15 9.34
C VAL A 91 3.20 -7.70 10.64
N THR A 92 3.91 -7.44 11.75
CA THR A 92 3.38 -7.56 13.11
C THR A 92 3.16 -6.15 13.65
N LEU A 93 1.97 -5.87 14.16
CA LEU A 93 1.60 -4.57 14.72
C LEU A 93 1.02 -4.73 16.12
N ARG A 94 1.19 -3.72 16.96
CA ARG A 94 0.57 -3.68 18.28
C ARG A 94 -0.79 -3.02 18.20
N ILE A 95 -1.86 -3.83 18.29
CA ILE A 95 -3.26 -3.42 18.19
C ILE A 95 -3.96 -3.77 19.50
N GLY A 96 -4.63 -2.81 20.14
CA GLY A 96 -5.33 -3.03 21.40
C GLY A 96 -4.44 -3.55 22.54
N GLY A 97 -3.14 -3.25 22.50
CA GLY A 97 -2.15 -3.72 23.48
C GLY A 97 -1.52 -5.10 23.18
N TYR A 98 -1.93 -5.78 22.11
CA TYR A 98 -1.42 -7.10 21.71
C TYR A 98 -0.55 -7.03 20.44
N ASP A 99 0.49 -7.85 20.38
CA ASP A 99 1.29 -8.01 19.16
C ASP A 99 0.56 -8.93 18.17
N VAL A 100 -0.09 -8.31 17.19
CA VAL A 100 -0.92 -8.97 16.18
C VAL A 100 -0.06 -9.29 14.97
N LYS A 101 0.04 -10.58 14.64
CA LYS A 101 0.77 -11.09 13.46
C LYS A 101 -0.16 -11.22 12.25
N ARG A 102 0.42 -11.40 11.08
CA ARG A 102 -0.28 -11.59 9.80
C ARG A 102 -1.17 -10.39 9.43
N VAL A 103 -0.70 -9.19 9.73
CA VAL A 103 -1.35 -7.95 9.31
C VAL A 103 -0.84 -7.57 7.93
N MET A 104 -1.70 -7.53 6.93
CA MET A 104 -1.34 -7.09 5.58
C MET A 104 -1.40 -5.57 5.49
N VAL A 105 -0.41 -4.96 4.83
CA VAL A 105 -0.43 -3.54 4.49
C VAL A 105 -0.84 -3.39 3.02
N ASP A 106 -2.00 -2.76 2.78
CA ASP A 106 -2.57 -2.54 1.46
C ASP A 106 -2.84 -1.05 1.21
N GLN A 107 -1.91 -0.39 0.54
CA GLN A 107 -2.06 1.02 0.18
C GLN A 107 -3.14 1.26 -0.91
N GLY A 108 -3.63 0.21 -1.56
CA GLY A 108 -4.69 0.29 -2.57
C GLY A 108 -6.08 0.46 -1.96
N SER A 109 -6.29 -0.02 -0.75
CA SER A 109 -7.58 -0.01 -0.06
C SER A 109 -7.79 1.24 0.80
N THR A 110 -9.06 1.54 1.10
CA THR A 110 -9.47 2.77 1.82
C THR A 110 -10.03 2.51 3.21
N THR A 111 -10.10 1.27 3.63
CA THR A 111 -10.79 0.88 4.86
C THR A 111 -10.02 -0.22 5.56
N GLU A 112 -9.65 -0.01 6.81
CA GLU A 112 -9.01 -1.01 7.64
C GLU A 112 -9.99 -2.12 7.98
N ILE A 113 -9.57 -3.36 7.74
CA ILE A 113 -10.41 -4.55 7.93
C ILE A 113 -9.88 -5.37 9.11
N MET A 114 -10.80 -5.83 9.93
CA MET A 114 -10.54 -6.82 10.98
C MET A 114 -11.30 -8.10 10.69
N TYR A 115 -10.59 -9.21 10.70
CA TYR A 115 -11.19 -10.53 10.47
C TYR A 115 -11.60 -11.21 11.78
N PRO A 116 -12.50 -12.22 11.72
CA PRO A 116 -13.11 -12.83 12.91
C PRO A 116 -12.12 -13.37 13.92
N ASP A 117 -11.00 -13.94 13.46
CA ASP A 117 -9.97 -14.51 14.33
C ASP A 117 -9.36 -13.47 15.25
N LEU A 118 -9.06 -12.28 14.72
CA LEU A 118 -8.51 -11.19 15.53
C LEU A 118 -9.58 -10.62 16.47
N PHE A 119 -10.78 -10.37 15.96
CA PHE A 119 -11.88 -9.83 16.76
C PHE A 119 -12.16 -10.69 18.01
N LYS A 120 -12.29 -12.01 17.79
CA LYS A 120 -12.47 -12.98 18.88
C LYS A 120 -11.23 -13.11 19.77
N GLY A 121 -10.04 -13.10 19.15
CA GLY A 121 -8.76 -13.23 19.86
C GLY A 121 -8.48 -12.06 20.81
N LEU A 122 -9.01 -10.86 20.51
CA LEU A 122 -8.96 -9.70 21.39
C LEU A 122 -10.03 -9.73 22.48
N GLY A 123 -10.93 -10.72 22.48
CA GLY A 123 -11.98 -10.90 23.48
C GLY A 123 -13.23 -10.03 23.25
N PHE A 124 -13.36 -9.39 22.09
CA PHE A 124 -14.51 -8.55 21.77
C PHE A 124 -15.75 -9.37 21.44
N LYS A 125 -16.92 -8.74 21.68
CA LYS A 125 -18.23 -9.28 21.46
C LYS A 125 -19.02 -8.40 20.48
N PRO A 126 -20.10 -8.93 19.84
CA PRO A 126 -20.92 -8.14 18.92
C PRO A 126 -21.45 -6.83 19.50
N GLU A 127 -21.71 -6.78 20.80
CA GLU A 127 -22.18 -5.59 21.51
C GLU A 127 -21.12 -4.47 21.60
N ASP A 128 -19.85 -4.78 21.40
CA ASP A 128 -18.76 -3.81 21.39
C ASP A 128 -18.65 -3.06 20.04
N LEU A 129 -19.40 -3.52 19.04
CA LEU A 129 -19.39 -2.93 17.70
C LEU A 129 -20.35 -1.76 17.60
N THR A 130 -19.90 -0.68 16.98
CA THR A 130 -20.77 0.40 16.50
C THR A 130 -21.31 0.06 15.11
N THR A 131 -22.50 0.59 14.79
CA THR A 131 -23.13 0.34 13.49
C THR A 131 -22.32 0.93 12.36
N TYR A 132 -22.07 0.11 11.33
CA TYR A 132 -21.49 0.55 10.06
C TYR A 132 -22.40 0.10 8.91
N SER A 133 -23.02 1.07 8.22
CA SER A 133 -24.08 0.81 7.24
C SER A 133 -23.62 0.73 5.80
N SER A 134 -22.39 1.13 5.51
CA SER A 134 -21.88 1.13 4.13
C SER A 134 -21.39 -0.26 3.73
N PRO A 135 -21.88 -0.83 2.62
CA PRO A 135 -21.38 -2.11 2.13
C PRO A 135 -19.94 -1.96 1.62
N LEU A 136 -19.13 -2.99 1.83
CA LEU A 136 -17.81 -3.11 1.23
C LEU A 136 -17.95 -3.82 -0.11
N VAL A 137 -17.28 -3.29 -1.13
CA VAL A 137 -17.29 -3.89 -2.47
C VAL A 137 -15.88 -4.34 -2.82
N SER A 138 -15.73 -5.63 -3.13
CA SER A 138 -14.46 -6.18 -3.62
C SER A 138 -14.20 -5.78 -5.08
N PHE A 139 -12.95 -5.96 -5.55
CA PHE A 139 -12.61 -5.75 -6.95
C PHE A 139 -13.41 -6.64 -7.92
N GLU A 140 -13.91 -7.79 -7.46
CA GLU A 140 -14.78 -8.67 -8.23
C GLU A 140 -16.26 -8.22 -8.23
N GLY A 141 -16.57 -7.09 -7.61
CA GLY A 141 -17.94 -6.58 -7.47
C GLY A 141 -18.77 -7.31 -6.41
N LYS A 142 -18.20 -8.24 -5.66
CA LYS A 142 -18.91 -8.89 -4.54
C LYS A 142 -19.06 -7.94 -3.38
N THR A 143 -20.27 -7.86 -2.85
CA THR A 143 -20.59 -7.03 -1.71
C THR A 143 -20.46 -7.85 -0.43
N VAL A 144 -19.74 -7.30 0.55
CA VAL A 144 -19.65 -7.85 1.91
C VAL A 144 -20.35 -6.89 2.85
N VAL A 145 -21.30 -7.39 3.63
CA VAL A 145 -21.96 -6.63 4.68
C VAL A 145 -21.11 -6.71 5.95
N PRO A 146 -20.63 -5.58 6.47
CA PRO A 146 -19.85 -5.56 7.70
C PRO A 146 -20.70 -5.98 8.92
N LYS A 147 -20.05 -6.56 9.92
CA LYS A 147 -20.65 -6.80 11.26
C LYS A 147 -20.81 -5.50 12.04
N GLY A 148 -19.93 -4.55 11.79
CA GLY A 148 -19.86 -3.25 12.45
C GLY A 148 -18.45 -2.68 12.42
N GLN A 149 -18.23 -1.68 13.24
CA GLN A 149 -16.95 -0.96 13.35
C GLN A 149 -16.48 -0.95 14.80
N ILE A 150 -15.17 -1.05 15.00
CA ILE A 150 -14.54 -0.91 16.32
C ILE A 150 -13.33 0.01 16.20
N ARG A 151 -13.17 0.93 17.18
CA ARG A 151 -12.01 1.82 17.29
C ARG A 151 -11.03 1.27 18.29
N LEU A 152 -9.78 1.10 17.88
CA LEU A 152 -8.73 0.55 18.73
C LEU A 152 -7.44 1.38 18.64
N PRO A 153 -6.72 1.52 19.78
CA PRO A 153 -5.39 2.11 19.77
C PRO A 153 -4.41 1.18 19.09
N MET A 154 -3.64 1.74 18.17
CA MET A 154 -2.51 1.06 17.54
C MET A 154 -1.22 1.79 17.90
N GLN A 155 -0.29 1.06 18.49
CA GLN A 155 1.01 1.58 18.86
C GLN A 155 2.00 1.36 17.71
N THR A 156 2.64 2.46 17.30
CA THR A 156 3.66 2.47 16.25
C THR A 156 4.88 3.22 16.79
N GLY A 157 5.89 2.48 17.22
CA GLY A 157 7.02 3.07 17.96
C GLY A 157 6.56 3.71 19.27
N SER A 158 6.83 5.01 19.45
CA SER A 158 6.37 5.80 20.60
C SER A 158 4.97 6.37 20.41
N ASP A 159 4.44 6.35 19.19
CA ASP A 159 3.19 7.01 18.85
C ASP A 159 2.02 6.01 18.98
N VAL A 160 0.87 6.54 19.42
CA VAL A 160 -0.38 5.80 19.47
C VAL A 160 -1.39 6.47 18.55
N VAL A 161 -1.94 5.71 17.61
CA VAL A 161 -2.94 6.19 16.66
C VAL A 161 -4.22 5.40 16.86
N GLU A 162 -5.36 6.09 16.97
CA GLU A 162 -6.67 5.45 16.99
C GLU A 162 -7.07 5.06 15.57
N VAL A 163 -7.43 3.78 15.39
CA VAL A 163 -7.78 3.21 14.09
C VAL A 163 -9.19 2.63 14.15
N ASP A 164 -9.99 2.97 13.16
CA ASP A 164 -11.33 2.44 12.96
C ASP A 164 -11.28 1.19 12.08
N PHE A 165 -11.49 0.03 12.69
CA PHE A 165 -11.56 -1.23 11.97
C PHE A 165 -12.99 -1.59 11.61
N ILE A 166 -13.22 -1.95 10.36
CA ILE A 166 -14.46 -2.55 9.92
C ILE A 166 -14.36 -4.06 10.10
N VAL A 167 -15.22 -4.61 10.95
CA VAL A 167 -15.25 -6.05 11.24
C VAL A 167 -16.12 -6.76 10.21
N VAL A 168 -15.54 -7.74 9.55
CA VAL A 168 -16.22 -8.57 8.53
C VAL A 168 -16.31 -10.02 8.97
N ASP A 169 -17.31 -10.75 8.44
CA ASP A 169 -17.46 -12.17 8.65
C ASP A 169 -17.07 -12.94 7.38
N ALA A 170 -15.78 -12.98 7.15
CA ALA A 170 -15.22 -13.65 5.99
C ALA A 170 -13.91 -14.34 6.38
N PHE A 171 -13.60 -15.43 5.70
CA PHE A 171 -12.29 -16.06 5.83
C PHE A 171 -11.20 -15.16 5.21
N SER A 172 -10.08 -15.07 5.92
CA SER A 172 -8.86 -14.49 5.40
C SER A 172 -7.66 -15.17 6.06
N PRO A 173 -6.55 -15.37 5.32
CA PRO A 173 -5.30 -15.82 5.91
C PRO A 173 -4.63 -14.72 6.75
N TYR A 174 -5.08 -13.49 6.59
CA TYR A 174 -4.65 -12.34 7.37
C TYR A 174 -5.57 -12.11 8.58
N THR A 175 -5.03 -11.53 9.63
CA THR A 175 -5.79 -11.16 10.83
C THR A 175 -6.44 -9.79 10.68
N ALA A 176 -5.77 -8.89 9.97
CA ALA A 176 -6.25 -7.55 9.64
C ALA A 176 -5.59 -7.04 8.36
N ILE A 177 -6.21 -6.03 7.76
CA ILE A 177 -5.63 -5.26 6.64
C ILE A 177 -5.54 -3.81 7.08
N MET A 178 -4.34 -3.24 6.96
CA MET A 178 -4.06 -1.83 7.19
C MET A 178 -3.96 -1.10 5.86
N CYS A 179 -4.69 -0.01 5.74
CA CYS A 179 -4.94 0.66 4.47
C CYS A 179 -4.40 2.09 4.45
N ARG A 180 -4.83 2.87 3.45
CA ARG A 180 -4.38 4.26 3.28
C ARG A 180 -4.66 5.18 4.48
N PRO A 181 -5.83 5.14 5.16
CA PRO A 181 -6.08 6.03 6.28
C PRO A 181 -5.03 5.91 7.37
N TRP A 182 -4.66 4.69 7.74
CA TRP A 182 -3.58 4.45 8.70
C TRP A 182 -2.23 4.95 8.20
N LEU A 183 -1.83 4.63 6.95
CA LEU A 183 -0.58 5.13 6.37
C LEU A 183 -0.53 6.65 6.36
N HIS A 184 -1.64 7.32 6.01
CA HIS A 184 -1.74 8.77 6.00
C HIS A 184 -1.66 9.38 7.40
N SER A 185 -2.28 8.74 8.40
CA SER A 185 -2.22 9.22 9.79
C SER A 185 -0.80 9.22 10.36
N LEU A 186 0.05 8.32 9.88
CA LEU A 186 1.47 8.24 10.23
C LEU A 186 2.37 9.10 9.32
N GLY A 187 1.86 9.65 8.22
CA GLY A 187 2.70 10.20 7.17
C GLY A 187 3.65 9.16 6.56
N ALA A 188 3.20 7.90 6.52
CA ALA A 188 4.03 6.74 6.16
C ALA A 188 4.05 6.47 4.66
N VAL A 189 5.14 5.85 4.22
CA VAL A 189 5.29 5.31 2.86
C VAL A 189 5.61 3.82 2.97
N SER A 190 4.88 2.99 2.24
CA SER A 190 5.09 1.54 2.17
C SER A 190 5.79 1.14 0.89
N SER A 191 6.61 0.08 0.96
CA SER A 191 7.25 -0.53 -0.19
C SER A 191 7.27 -2.06 -0.04
N THR A 192 6.52 -2.73 -0.91
CA THR A 192 6.55 -4.20 -1.00
C THR A 192 7.91 -4.70 -1.45
N LEU A 193 8.58 -4.02 -2.39
CA LEU A 193 9.91 -4.39 -2.88
C LEU A 193 10.96 -4.45 -1.76
N HIS A 194 10.85 -3.55 -0.76
CA HIS A 194 11.78 -3.47 0.37
C HIS A 194 11.24 -4.14 1.62
N GLN A 195 9.98 -4.64 1.58
CA GLN A 195 9.28 -5.24 2.72
C GLN A 195 9.29 -4.32 3.94
N LYS A 196 8.99 -3.02 3.73
CA LYS A 196 9.06 -2.00 4.78
C LYS A 196 7.95 -0.96 4.66
N VAL A 197 7.56 -0.43 5.82
CA VAL A 197 6.83 0.84 5.96
C VAL A 197 7.77 1.80 6.68
N LYS A 198 8.02 2.99 6.10
CA LYS A 198 8.81 4.06 6.72
C LYS A 198 7.88 5.21 7.10
N TYR A 199 8.08 5.77 8.29
CA TYR A 199 7.27 6.88 8.80
C TYR A 199 8.10 7.81 9.68
N PRO A 200 7.74 9.12 9.74
CA PRO A 200 8.41 10.07 10.62
C PRO A 200 7.90 9.94 12.06
N SER A 201 8.78 9.89 13.02
CA SER A 201 8.45 9.94 14.45
C SER A 201 9.60 10.54 15.26
N GLY A 202 9.32 11.52 16.12
CA GLY A 202 10.33 12.12 16.99
C GLY A 202 11.50 12.78 16.25
N GLY A 203 11.31 13.24 15.01
CA GLY A 203 12.39 13.83 14.19
C GLY A 203 13.31 12.80 13.53
N GLN A 204 12.92 11.54 13.54
CA GLN A 204 13.63 10.42 12.90
C GLN A 204 12.69 9.67 11.94
N VAL A 205 13.28 8.90 11.02
CA VAL A 205 12.54 7.93 10.21
C VAL A 205 12.58 6.59 10.93
N LEU A 206 11.42 6.08 11.29
CA LEU A 206 11.24 4.74 11.83
C LEU A 206 10.75 3.78 10.75
N GLU A 207 10.97 2.48 10.98
CA GLU A 207 10.62 1.43 10.04
C GLU A 207 9.79 0.33 10.71
N ILE A 208 8.77 -0.14 10.00
CA ILE A 208 8.09 -1.40 10.27
C ILE A 208 8.55 -2.38 9.22
N VAL A 209 9.07 -3.54 9.64
CA VAL A 209 9.65 -4.54 8.74
C VAL A 209 8.63 -5.65 8.49
N GLY A 210 8.44 -5.99 7.22
CA GLY A 210 7.62 -7.10 6.79
C GLY A 210 8.29 -8.45 6.94
N SER A 211 7.50 -9.51 6.90
CA SER A 211 7.96 -10.89 6.97
C SER A 211 7.52 -11.67 5.72
N GLN A 212 8.46 -11.94 4.83
CA GLN A 212 8.22 -12.77 3.64
C GLN A 212 7.77 -14.19 4.01
N SER A 213 8.28 -14.75 5.10
CA SER A 213 7.86 -16.08 5.56
C SER A 213 6.40 -16.10 5.98
N MET A 214 5.92 -15.07 6.71
CA MET A 214 4.49 -14.94 7.03
C MET A 214 3.64 -14.69 5.79
N ALA A 215 4.11 -13.88 4.84
CA ALA A 215 3.39 -13.63 3.59
C ALA A 215 3.16 -14.93 2.82
N ARG A 216 4.19 -15.76 2.69
CA ARG A 216 4.10 -17.07 2.03
C ARG A 216 3.21 -18.06 2.76
N GLN A 217 3.24 -18.09 4.10
CA GLN A 217 2.30 -18.89 4.89
C GLN A 217 0.86 -18.45 4.67
N CYS A 218 0.59 -17.15 4.62
CA CYS A 218 -0.74 -16.62 4.31
C CYS A 218 -1.18 -17.03 2.91
N LEU A 219 -0.29 -16.96 1.91
CA LEU A 219 -0.58 -17.38 0.54
C LEU A 219 -0.95 -18.87 0.48
N ILE A 220 -0.18 -19.74 1.14
CA ILE A 220 -0.45 -21.17 1.20
C ILE A 220 -1.83 -21.43 1.84
N ALA A 221 -2.13 -20.77 2.96
CA ALA A 221 -3.42 -20.91 3.63
C ALA A 221 -4.61 -20.46 2.73
N ALA A 222 -4.43 -19.39 1.96
CA ALA A 222 -5.44 -18.92 1.00
C ALA A 222 -5.69 -19.96 -0.11
N ILE A 223 -4.63 -20.55 -0.65
CA ILE A 223 -4.73 -21.58 -1.70
C ILE A 223 -5.42 -22.83 -1.18
N GLN A 224 -5.04 -23.31 0.01
CA GLN A 224 -5.65 -24.47 0.65
C GLN A 224 -7.15 -24.29 0.85
N HIS A 225 -7.54 -23.16 1.43
CA HIS A 225 -8.96 -22.84 1.63
C HIS A 225 -9.75 -22.79 0.32
N LYS A 226 -9.16 -22.26 -0.74
CA LYS A 226 -9.80 -22.23 -2.07
C LYS A 226 -9.99 -23.63 -2.64
N LEU A 227 -9.03 -24.52 -2.47
CA LEU A 227 -9.12 -25.91 -2.93
C LEU A 227 -10.21 -26.69 -2.17
N GLU A 228 -10.25 -26.54 -0.84
CA GLU A 228 -11.25 -27.21 0.00
C GLU A 228 -12.67 -26.78 -0.39
N ASN A 229 -12.90 -25.49 -0.59
CA ASN A 229 -14.21 -24.98 -1.02
C ASN A 229 -14.57 -25.42 -2.45
N GLY A 230 -13.61 -25.51 -3.35
CA GLY A 230 -13.82 -26.02 -4.71
C GLY A 230 -14.23 -27.49 -4.74
N ILE A 231 -13.63 -28.32 -3.88
CA ILE A 231 -13.97 -29.75 -3.74
C ILE A 231 -15.37 -29.93 -3.13
N SER A 232 -15.71 -29.11 -2.15
CA SER A 232 -17.03 -29.16 -1.50
C SER A 232 -18.17 -28.80 -2.48
N ALA A 233 -17.97 -27.74 -3.28
CA ALA A 233 -18.93 -27.32 -4.30
C ALA A 233 -19.10 -28.36 -5.43
N ALA A 234 -18.04 -29.09 -5.79
CA ALA A 234 -18.14 -30.14 -6.79
C ALA A 234 -18.95 -31.38 -6.29
N LYS A 235 -18.83 -31.72 -5.00
CA LYS A 235 -19.58 -32.83 -4.39
C LYS A 235 -21.06 -32.53 -4.23
N GLU A 236 -21.47 -31.28 -4.05
CA GLU A 236 -22.88 -30.89 -3.95
C GLU A 236 -23.62 -30.91 -5.29
N ASN A 237 -22.89 -30.77 -6.41
CA ASN A 237 -23.47 -30.82 -7.76
C ASN A 237 -23.61 -32.24 -8.32
N ASP A 238 -23.06 -33.27 -7.67
CA ASP A 238 -23.11 -34.68 -8.08
C ASP A 238 -24.18 -35.48 -7.30
N LEU A 239 -25.05 -34.86 -6.51
CA LEU A 239 -26.17 -35.41 -5.75
C LEU A 239 -27.52 -34.89 -6.28
#